data_ef0f03c4ace650dd1dbc6b612e98d29f
#
_entry.id   ef0f03c4ace650dd1dbc6b612e98d29f
#
_cell.length_a   1.000
_cell.length_b   1.000
_cell.length_c   1.000
_cell.angle_alpha   90.00
_cell.angle_beta   90.00
_cell.angle_gamma   90.00
#
_symmetry.space_group_name_H-M   'P 1'
#
loop_
_entity.id
_entity.type
_entity.pdbx_description
1 polymer ?
#
loop_
_entity_poly.entity_id
_entity_poly.type
_entity_poly.pdbx_seq_one_letter_code
_entity_poly.pdbx_strand_id
1 'polypeptide(L)'
;KDFTEQYVLGNLYEILLDESGFDADYRPAGGSSENHQAIVNGEIDLYPEYTGTALLTHLGLEFDSTMDADVVYATVKDAYAQDFNLAVLEPTDFNNTYVLVMTKAKASELGIETVSDISTKGGDLVFGTTQEFTERDDGLPGLRETYGGFNFKEVVRSAHAQRLRLLNSM
;
A
#
# COMPACT_ATOMS: atom_id res chain seq x y z
N LYS A 1 -8.71 -5.71 -0.71
CA LYS A 1 -8.16 -4.83 0.34
C LYS A 1 -9.12 -3.66 0.60
N ASP A 2 -8.98 -2.95 1.70
CA ASP A 2 -9.96 -1.99 2.22
C ASP A 2 -9.79 -0.54 1.73
N PHE A 3 -9.46 -0.32 0.46
CA PHE A 3 -9.37 1.01 -0.15
C PHE A 3 -9.97 1.06 -1.55
N THR A 4 -10.31 2.26 -2.01
CA THR A 4 -11.17 2.51 -3.18
C THR A 4 -10.72 1.77 -4.44
N GLU A 5 -9.43 1.79 -4.78
CA GLU A 5 -8.92 1.09 -5.96
C GLU A 5 -9.19 -0.41 -5.89
N GLN A 6 -8.97 -1.02 -4.74
CA GLN A 6 -9.20 -2.45 -4.54
C GLN A 6 -10.69 -2.83 -4.61
N TYR A 7 -11.59 -1.94 -4.16
CA TYR A 7 -13.02 -2.15 -4.38
C TYR A 7 -13.39 -2.10 -5.86
N VAL A 8 -12.79 -1.19 -6.62
CA VAL A 8 -13.01 -1.09 -8.08
C VAL A 8 -12.46 -2.35 -8.77
N LEU A 9 -11.22 -2.74 -8.48
CA LEU A 9 -10.58 -3.91 -9.09
C LEU A 9 -11.31 -5.21 -8.74
N GLY A 10 -11.71 -5.38 -7.48
CA GLY A 10 -12.45 -6.57 -7.04
C GLY A 10 -13.78 -6.74 -7.78
N ASN A 11 -14.57 -5.67 -7.88
CA ASN A 11 -15.83 -5.70 -8.66
C ASN A 11 -15.58 -5.90 -10.16
N LEU A 12 -14.51 -5.36 -10.73
CA LEU A 12 -14.13 -5.61 -12.12
C LEU A 12 -13.80 -7.09 -12.36
N TYR A 13 -13.04 -7.70 -11.48
CA TYR A 13 -12.71 -9.12 -11.60
C TYR A 13 -13.93 -10.01 -11.43
N GLU A 14 -14.84 -9.71 -10.50
CA GLU A 14 -16.13 -10.39 -10.38
C GLU A 14 -16.88 -10.39 -11.70
N ILE A 15 -17.11 -9.20 -12.31
CA ILE A 15 -17.80 -9.07 -13.57
C ILE A 15 -17.12 -9.84 -14.71
N LEU A 16 -15.79 -9.73 -14.84
CA LEU A 16 -15.02 -10.42 -15.88
C LEU A 16 -15.05 -11.93 -15.74
N LEU A 17 -15.01 -12.42 -14.52
CA LEU A 17 -15.09 -13.85 -14.23
C LEU A 17 -16.48 -14.39 -14.52
N ASP A 18 -17.54 -13.69 -14.11
CA ASP A 18 -18.93 -14.06 -14.40
C ASP A 18 -19.20 -14.11 -15.92
N GLU A 19 -18.73 -13.10 -16.67
CA GLU A 19 -18.84 -13.09 -18.14
C GLU A 19 -18.02 -14.20 -18.79
N SER A 20 -16.99 -14.71 -18.11
CA SER A 20 -16.17 -15.84 -18.55
C SER A 20 -16.73 -17.20 -18.15
N GLY A 21 -17.88 -17.22 -17.46
CA GLY A 21 -18.61 -18.45 -17.07
C GLY A 21 -18.23 -19.01 -15.70
N PHE A 22 -17.52 -18.26 -14.89
CA PHE A 22 -17.30 -18.57 -13.47
C PHE A 22 -18.46 -18.00 -12.65
N ASP A 23 -18.68 -18.52 -11.46
CA ASP A 23 -19.60 -17.98 -10.44
C ASP A 23 -18.74 -17.26 -9.40
N ALA A 24 -18.50 -15.97 -9.57
CA ALA A 24 -17.61 -15.17 -8.77
C ALA A 24 -18.37 -14.36 -7.70
N ASP A 25 -17.76 -14.17 -6.55
CA ASP A 25 -18.33 -13.39 -5.44
C ASP A 25 -17.20 -12.52 -4.81
N TYR A 26 -17.30 -11.21 -4.99
CA TYR A 26 -16.32 -10.29 -4.43
C TYR A 26 -16.50 -10.10 -2.92
N ARG A 27 -15.47 -10.43 -2.15
CA ARG A 27 -15.44 -10.29 -0.69
C ARG A 27 -14.26 -9.44 -0.23
N PRO A 28 -14.48 -8.28 0.39
CA PRO A 28 -13.39 -7.53 1.01
C PRO A 28 -12.86 -8.29 2.25
N ALA A 29 -11.57 -8.59 2.27
CA ALA A 29 -10.92 -9.36 3.35
C ALA A 29 -9.96 -8.52 4.22
N GLY A 30 -10.17 -7.20 4.33
CA GLY A 30 -9.35 -6.34 5.18
C GLY A 30 -8.10 -5.77 4.49
N GLY A 31 -7.02 -5.59 5.23
CA GLY A 31 -5.75 -5.02 4.75
C GLY A 31 -4.90 -6.00 3.94
N SER A 32 -3.62 -5.64 3.72
CA SER A 32 -2.71 -6.45 2.89
C SER A 32 -2.45 -7.82 3.50
N SER A 33 -2.14 -7.89 4.77
CA SER A 33 -1.80 -9.14 5.45
C SER A 33 -2.99 -10.09 5.55
N GLU A 34 -4.19 -9.57 5.80
CA GLU A 34 -5.41 -10.39 5.87
C GLU A 34 -5.75 -11.00 4.51
N ASN A 35 -5.62 -10.25 3.41
CA ASN A 35 -5.86 -10.80 2.07
C ASN A 35 -4.83 -11.87 1.70
N HIS A 36 -3.55 -11.64 2.01
CA HIS A 36 -2.51 -12.64 1.79
C HIS A 36 -2.78 -13.92 2.60
N GLN A 37 -3.14 -13.78 3.87
CA GLN A 37 -3.46 -14.94 4.69
C GLN A 37 -4.69 -15.69 4.18
N ALA A 38 -5.71 -14.96 3.72
CA ALA A 38 -6.94 -15.56 3.18
C ALA A 38 -6.67 -16.42 1.94
N ILE A 39 -5.81 -15.96 0.99
CA ILE A 39 -5.48 -16.78 -0.18
C ILE A 39 -4.60 -17.99 0.19
N VAL A 40 -3.64 -17.82 1.08
CA VAL A 40 -2.80 -18.94 1.56
C VAL A 40 -3.63 -20.01 2.25
N ASN A 41 -4.67 -19.60 2.99
CA ASN A 41 -5.60 -20.53 3.65
C ASN A 41 -6.66 -21.12 2.70
N GLY A 42 -6.76 -20.66 1.45
CA GLY A 42 -7.80 -21.07 0.50
C GLY A 42 -9.19 -20.52 0.85
N GLU A 43 -9.28 -19.42 1.58
CA GLU A 43 -10.53 -18.72 1.90
C GLU A 43 -11.01 -17.81 0.75
N ILE A 44 -10.08 -17.40 -0.13
CA ILE A 44 -10.32 -16.72 -1.39
C ILE A 44 -9.46 -17.37 -2.48
N ASP A 45 -9.90 -17.24 -3.74
CA ASP A 45 -9.26 -17.87 -4.89
C ASP A 45 -8.29 -16.95 -5.61
N LEU A 46 -8.53 -15.63 -5.55
CA LEU A 46 -7.65 -14.62 -6.15
C LEU A 46 -7.84 -13.24 -5.49
N TYR A 47 -6.84 -12.40 -5.59
CA TYR A 47 -6.93 -10.97 -5.24
C TYR A 47 -5.87 -10.14 -5.99
N PRO A 48 -6.12 -8.85 -6.24
CA PRO A 48 -5.10 -7.96 -6.79
C PRO A 48 -4.06 -7.62 -5.73
N GLU A 49 -2.79 -7.89 -6.06
CA GLU A 49 -1.66 -7.60 -5.18
C GLU A 49 -0.72 -6.58 -5.84
N TYR A 50 0.11 -5.94 -5.04
CA TYR A 50 1.16 -5.04 -5.48
C TYR A 50 2.51 -5.68 -5.24
N THR A 51 3.35 -5.69 -6.27
CA THR A 51 4.66 -6.37 -6.22
C THR A 51 5.55 -5.87 -5.09
N GLY A 52 5.56 -4.56 -4.82
CA GLY A 52 6.30 -4.00 -3.68
C GLY A 52 5.77 -4.46 -2.33
N THR A 53 4.44 -4.55 -2.15
CA THR A 53 3.83 -5.10 -0.92
C THR A 53 4.17 -6.58 -0.75
N ALA A 54 4.04 -7.36 -1.81
CA ALA A 54 4.39 -8.78 -1.80
C ALA A 54 5.85 -9.00 -1.40
N LEU A 55 6.78 -8.26 -2.01
CA LEU A 55 8.20 -8.35 -1.73
C LEU A 55 8.53 -8.01 -0.27
N LEU A 56 8.13 -6.81 0.17
CA LEU A 56 8.56 -6.25 1.45
C LEU A 56 7.75 -6.79 2.63
N THR A 57 6.42 -6.92 2.48
CA THR A 57 5.53 -7.23 3.60
C THR A 57 5.27 -8.72 3.75
N HIS A 58 5.07 -9.46 2.65
CA HIS A 58 4.68 -10.87 2.73
C HIS A 58 5.89 -11.80 2.67
N LEU A 59 6.87 -11.47 1.84
CA LEU A 59 8.11 -12.24 1.72
C LEU A 59 9.20 -11.78 2.71
N GLY A 60 9.11 -10.56 3.25
CA GLY A 60 10.12 -10.00 4.13
C GLY A 60 11.49 -9.82 3.44
N LEU A 61 11.49 -9.64 2.12
CA LEU A 61 12.71 -9.43 1.35
C LEU A 61 13.02 -7.93 1.29
N GLU A 62 14.31 -7.60 1.20
CA GLU A 62 14.75 -6.21 1.06
C GLU A 62 14.60 -5.75 -0.40
N PHE A 63 14.29 -4.47 -0.59
CA PHE A 63 14.32 -3.82 -1.88
C PHE A 63 15.71 -3.22 -2.12
N ASP A 64 16.37 -3.67 -3.18
CA ASP A 64 17.59 -3.05 -3.67
C ASP A 64 17.23 -2.01 -4.74
N SER A 65 17.78 -0.81 -4.63
CA SER A 65 17.55 0.30 -5.58
C SER A 65 17.99 -0.01 -7.02
N THR A 66 18.70 -1.12 -7.25
CA THR A 66 19.05 -1.66 -8.58
C THR A 66 17.95 -2.53 -9.17
N MET A 67 16.96 -2.95 -8.40
CA MET A 67 15.83 -3.73 -8.89
C MET A 67 14.87 -2.84 -9.67
N ASP A 68 14.65 -3.17 -10.92
CA ASP A 68 13.54 -2.63 -11.71
C ASP A 68 12.23 -3.42 -11.44
N ALA A 69 11.14 -2.96 -12.03
CA ALA A 69 9.83 -3.56 -11.81
C ALA A 69 9.75 -5.02 -12.27
N ASP A 70 10.47 -5.36 -13.34
CA ASP A 70 10.48 -6.72 -13.90
C ASP A 70 11.23 -7.69 -12.97
N VAL A 71 12.33 -7.24 -12.38
CA VAL A 71 13.09 -8.03 -11.39
C VAL A 71 12.26 -8.25 -10.13
N VAL A 72 11.58 -7.22 -9.62
CA VAL A 72 10.70 -7.35 -8.46
C VAL A 72 9.56 -8.32 -8.74
N TYR A 73 8.90 -8.19 -9.91
CA TYR A 73 7.83 -9.10 -10.32
C TYR A 73 8.32 -10.55 -10.41
N ALA A 74 9.45 -10.80 -11.08
CA ALA A 74 10.00 -12.15 -11.21
C ALA A 74 10.35 -12.76 -9.85
N THR A 75 10.97 -11.99 -8.96
CA THR A 75 11.30 -12.42 -7.60
C THR A 75 10.05 -12.82 -6.81
N VAL A 76 9.01 -11.99 -6.84
CA VAL A 76 7.74 -12.27 -6.16
C VAL A 76 7.07 -13.51 -6.75
N LYS A 77 7.01 -13.61 -8.09
CA LYS A 77 6.41 -14.75 -8.79
C LYS A 77 7.04 -16.08 -8.40
N ASP A 78 8.37 -16.13 -8.40
CA ASP A 78 9.11 -17.34 -8.07
C ASP A 78 8.95 -17.72 -6.58
N ALA A 79 9.06 -16.73 -5.68
CA ALA A 79 8.91 -16.97 -4.25
C ALA A 79 7.47 -17.40 -3.87
N TYR A 80 6.43 -16.77 -4.46
CA TYR A 80 5.05 -17.16 -4.21
C TYR A 80 4.73 -18.57 -4.67
N ALA A 81 5.31 -19.00 -5.80
CA ALA A 81 5.16 -20.37 -6.27
C ALA A 81 5.86 -21.37 -5.34
N GLN A 82 7.04 -21.04 -4.83
CA GLN A 82 7.84 -21.93 -3.99
C GLN A 82 7.32 -22.00 -2.55
N ASP A 83 7.03 -20.84 -1.95
CA ASP A 83 6.75 -20.76 -0.51
C ASP A 83 5.27 -20.94 -0.16
N PHE A 84 4.38 -20.54 -1.08
CA PHE A 84 2.93 -20.53 -0.82
C PHE A 84 2.13 -21.39 -1.81
N ASN A 85 2.76 -21.95 -2.85
CA ASN A 85 2.08 -22.65 -3.95
C ASN A 85 1.02 -21.76 -4.64
N LEU A 86 1.31 -20.47 -4.80
CA LEU A 86 0.45 -19.47 -5.44
C LEU A 86 0.99 -19.06 -6.80
N ALA A 87 0.10 -18.87 -7.77
CA ALA A 87 0.45 -18.33 -9.08
C ALA A 87 0.31 -16.80 -9.06
N VAL A 88 1.37 -16.08 -9.44
CA VAL A 88 1.33 -14.64 -9.69
C VAL A 88 1.17 -14.41 -11.19
N LEU A 89 0.05 -13.79 -11.57
CA LEU A 89 -0.28 -13.49 -12.97
C LEU A 89 0.50 -12.26 -13.46
N GLU A 90 0.43 -12.00 -14.78
CA GLU A 90 1.09 -10.85 -15.37
C GLU A 90 0.61 -9.52 -14.76
N PRO A 91 1.53 -8.57 -14.52
CA PRO A 91 1.16 -7.29 -13.93
C PRO A 91 0.34 -6.42 -14.89
N THR A 92 -0.47 -5.54 -14.32
CA THR A 92 -1.14 -4.48 -15.07
C THR A 92 -0.18 -3.31 -15.37
N ASP A 93 -0.50 -2.50 -16.36
CA ASP A 93 0.35 -1.37 -16.79
C ASP A 93 0.34 -0.16 -15.84
N PHE A 94 -0.50 -0.14 -14.81
CA PHE A 94 -0.56 0.98 -13.86
C PHE A 94 0.27 0.73 -12.61
N ASN A 95 0.71 1.83 -11.97
CA ASN A 95 1.47 1.82 -10.73
C ASN A 95 0.68 2.50 -9.62
N ASN A 96 0.71 1.90 -8.43
CA ASN A 96 0.18 2.47 -7.20
C ASN A 96 1.33 2.70 -6.22
N THR A 97 1.47 3.92 -5.71
CA THR A 97 2.53 4.28 -4.76
C THR A 97 2.00 5.17 -3.64
N TYR A 98 2.72 5.21 -2.52
CA TYR A 98 2.45 6.17 -1.45
C TYR A 98 2.90 7.56 -1.85
N VAL A 99 2.11 8.57 -1.48
CA VAL A 99 2.45 9.97 -1.59
C VAL A 99 2.14 10.71 -0.28
N LEU A 100 2.98 11.66 0.09
CA LEU A 100 2.70 12.57 1.19
C LEU A 100 1.96 13.79 0.64
N VAL A 101 0.81 14.11 1.23
CA VAL A 101 -0.08 15.18 0.75
C VAL A 101 -0.35 16.16 1.87
N MET A 102 -0.27 17.46 1.56
CA MET A 102 -0.73 18.55 2.42
C MET A 102 -1.37 19.66 1.61
N THR A 103 -2.08 20.57 2.24
CA THR A 103 -2.65 21.73 1.54
C THR A 103 -1.54 22.69 1.09
N LYS A 104 -1.73 23.33 -0.07
CA LYS A 104 -0.77 24.34 -0.57
C LYS A 104 -0.56 25.49 0.42
N ALA A 105 -1.63 25.90 1.10
CA ALA A 105 -1.55 26.95 2.11
C ALA A 105 -0.61 26.54 3.25
N LYS A 106 -0.75 25.31 3.78
CA LYS A 106 0.08 24.81 4.87
C LYS A 106 1.53 24.58 4.43
N ALA A 107 1.74 24.05 3.23
CA ALA A 107 3.08 23.91 2.66
C ALA A 107 3.79 25.26 2.54
N SER A 108 3.10 26.29 2.03
CA SER A 108 3.66 27.64 1.91
C SER A 108 3.92 28.30 3.26
N GLU A 109 3.00 28.15 4.23
CA GLU A 109 3.16 28.69 5.61
C GLU A 109 4.43 28.16 6.28
N LEU A 110 4.72 26.86 6.10
CA LEU A 110 5.85 26.17 6.73
C LEU A 110 7.11 26.14 5.84
N GLY A 111 7.02 26.59 4.59
CA GLY A 111 8.10 26.50 3.62
C GLY A 111 8.50 25.06 3.32
N ILE A 112 7.50 24.15 3.18
CA ILE A 112 7.68 22.73 2.86
C ILE A 112 7.52 22.56 1.35
N GLU A 113 8.56 22.10 0.68
CA GLU A 113 8.58 21.80 -0.75
C GLU A 113 8.97 20.33 -1.03
N THR A 114 9.70 19.72 -0.11
CA THR A 114 10.25 18.38 -0.26
C THR A 114 9.91 17.47 0.93
N VAL A 115 10.10 16.17 0.76
CA VAL A 115 9.98 15.18 1.85
C VAL A 115 11.00 15.47 2.96
N SER A 116 12.21 15.91 2.60
CA SER A 116 13.23 16.30 3.57
C SER A 116 12.82 17.52 4.43
N ASP A 117 12.03 18.43 3.88
CA ASP A 117 11.49 19.55 4.67
C ASP A 117 10.51 19.06 5.74
N ILE A 118 9.68 18.07 5.41
CA ILE A 118 8.75 17.46 6.39
C ILE A 118 9.53 16.82 7.53
N SER A 119 10.64 16.13 7.25
CA SER A 119 11.46 15.49 8.27
C SER A 119 11.97 16.47 9.33
N THR A 120 12.24 17.71 8.95
CA THR A 120 12.79 18.75 9.82
C THR A 120 11.76 19.70 10.40
N LYS A 121 10.67 19.98 9.65
CA LYS A 121 9.65 20.99 9.99
C LYS A 121 8.32 20.36 10.45
N GLY A 122 8.22 19.02 10.46
CA GLY A 122 6.99 18.30 10.74
C GLY A 122 6.56 18.25 12.21
N GLY A 123 7.35 18.79 13.15
CA GLY A 123 7.13 18.66 14.60
C GLY A 123 5.78 19.19 15.10
N ASP A 124 5.21 20.18 14.44
CA ASP A 124 3.89 20.74 14.77
C ASP A 124 2.74 20.15 13.94
N LEU A 125 3.05 19.23 13.00
CA LEU A 125 2.07 18.63 12.12
C LEU A 125 1.37 17.44 12.78
N VAL A 126 0.08 17.28 12.45
CA VAL A 126 -0.69 16.07 12.69
C VAL A 126 -0.63 15.23 11.41
N PHE A 127 -0.12 14.02 11.50
CA PHE A 127 0.03 13.11 10.37
C PHE A 127 -1.10 12.08 10.35
N GLY A 128 -1.94 12.13 9.32
CA GLY A 128 -3.01 11.16 9.08
C GLY A 128 -2.51 10.02 8.20
N THR A 129 -2.64 8.77 8.68
CA THR A 129 -2.18 7.59 7.95
C THR A 129 -2.98 6.34 8.30
N THR A 130 -2.66 5.18 7.70
CA THR A 130 -3.19 3.88 8.12
C THR A 130 -2.34 3.27 9.23
N GLN A 131 -2.89 2.30 9.95
CA GLN A 131 -2.13 1.49 10.91
C GLN A 131 -0.97 0.79 10.19
N GLU A 132 -1.23 0.14 9.06
CA GLU A 132 -0.26 -0.56 8.24
C GLU A 132 0.94 0.33 7.86
N PHE A 133 0.73 1.57 7.42
CA PHE A 133 1.80 2.50 7.07
C PHE A 133 2.69 2.87 8.26
N THR A 134 2.17 2.81 9.48
CA THR A 134 2.99 3.07 10.69
C THR A 134 3.88 1.91 11.08
N GLU A 135 3.69 0.73 10.51
CA GLU A 135 4.37 -0.52 10.88
C GLU A 135 5.28 -1.06 9.78
N ARG A 136 4.98 -0.77 8.51
CA ARG A 136 5.73 -1.26 7.35
C ARG A 136 7.10 -0.58 7.23
N ASP A 137 8.11 -1.34 6.82
CA ASP A 137 9.46 -0.81 6.59
C ASP A 137 9.52 0.21 5.45
N ASP A 138 8.65 0.09 4.43
CA ASP A 138 8.47 1.07 3.35
C ASP A 138 7.46 2.19 3.68
N GLY A 139 7.02 2.27 4.93
CA GLY A 139 6.12 3.28 5.46
C GLY A 139 6.83 4.34 6.32
N LEU A 140 6.22 4.68 7.45
CA LEU A 140 6.78 5.67 8.40
C LEU A 140 8.14 5.25 8.99
N PRO A 141 8.40 3.98 9.31
CA PRO A 141 9.74 3.52 9.70
C PRO A 141 10.80 3.82 8.65
N GLY A 142 10.57 3.45 7.38
CA GLY A 142 11.53 3.71 6.30
C GLY A 142 11.74 5.19 5.99
N LEU A 143 10.69 6.02 6.12
CA LEU A 143 10.85 7.48 6.03
C LEU A 143 11.78 8.02 7.12
N ARG A 144 11.66 7.52 8.34
CA ARG A 144 12.54 7.90 9.46
C ARG A 144 13.97 7.44 9.27
N GLU A 145 14.16 6.24 8.75
CA GLU A 145 15.49 5.70 8.47
C GLU A 145 16.18 6.49 7.35
N THR A 146 15.47 6.77 6.26
CA THR A 146 16.04 7.42 5.07
C THR A 146 16.31 8.91 5.28
N TYR A 147 15.36 9.63 5.89
CA TYR A 147 15.42 11.10 6.00
C TYR A 147 15.72 11.60 7.41
N GLY A 148 15.66 10.73 8.43
CA GLY A 148 15.64 11.15 9.83
C GLY A 148 14.34 11.90 10.18
N GLY A 149 14.17 12.33 11.40
CA GLY A 149 13.06 13.18 11.82
C GLY A 149 11.68 12.49 11.77
N PHE A 150 10.71 13.11 11.08
CA PHE A 150 9.30 12.69 11.05
C PHE A 150 8.69 12.52 12.47
N ASN A 151 9.10 13.41 13.37
CA ASN A 151 8.59 13.49 14.72
C ASN A 151 7.36 14.40 14.73
N PHE A 152 6.24 13.84 14.29
CA PHE A 152 4.97 14.57 14.24
C PHE A 152 4.43 14.85 15.65
N LYS A 153 3.67 15.95 15.79
CA LYS A 153 2.93 16.28 17.01
C LYS A 153 1.98 15.14 17.39
N GLU A 154 1.33 14.56 16.39
CA GLU A 154 0.39 13.45 16.54
C GLU A 154 0.39 12.61 15.27
N VAL A 155 0.18 11.30 15.41
CA VAL A 155 -0.08 10.38 14.30
C VAL A 155 -1.48 9.82 14.46
N VAL A 156 -2.40 10.25 13.60
CA VAL A 156 -3.80 9.79 13.58
C VAL A 156 -3.92 8.63 12.62
N ARG A 157 -4.26 7.47 13.15
CA ARG A 157 -4.49 6.24 12.39
C ARG A 157 -5.95 6.11 12.02
N SER A 158 -6.25 5.99 10.75
CA SER A 158 -7.62 5.86 10.25
C SER A 158 -7.70 4.96 9.03
N ALA A 159 -8.90 4.44 8.75
CA ALA A 159 -9.16 3.75 7.49
C ALA A 159 -8.93 4.69 6.29
N HIS A 160 -8.59 4.14 5.12
CA HIS A 160 -8.27 4.89 3.91
C HIS A 160 -9.31 5.96 3.54
N ALA A 161 -10.59 5.64 3.64
CA ALA A 161 -11.69 6.55 3.30
C ALA A 161 -11.80 7.79 4.23
N GLN A 162 -11.28 7.73 5.45
CA GLN A 162 -11.36 8.82 6.42
C GLN A 162 -10.22 9.85 6.24
N ARG A 163 -9.11 9.47 5.63
CA ARG A 163 -7.94 10.36 5.43
C ARG A 163 -8.25 11.59 4.58
N LEU A 164 -9.03 11.42 3.52
CA LEU A 164 -9.47 12.54 2.67
C LEU A 164 -10.38 13.52 3.41
N ARG A 165 -11.14 13.06 4.41
CA ARG A 165 -11.98 13.94 5.23
C ARG A 165 -11.17 14.76 6.22
N LEU A 166 -10.10 14.22 6.79
CA LEU A 166 -9.19 14.95 7.69
C LEU A 166 -8.50 16.10 6.98
N LEU A 167 -8.07 15.92 5.72
CA LEU A 167 -7.45 16.99 4.92
C LEU A 167 -8.41 18.15 4.62
N ASN A 168 -9.71 17.89 4.54
CA ASN A 168 -10.73 18.91 4.26
C ASN A 168 -11.27 19.60 5.51
N SER A 169 -10.95 19.11 6.70
CA SER A 169 -11.41 19.67 7.99
C SER A 169 -10.36 20.50 8.73
N MET A 170 -9.15 20.58 8.19
CA MET A 170 -8.00 21.36 8.68
C MET A 170 -7.82 22.64 7.86
#